data_3e46a2803158a0f1d0c6aa46c4e752ad
#
_entry.id   3e46a2803158a0f1d0c6aa46c4e752ad
#
_cell.length_a   1.000
_cell.length_b   1.000
_cell.length_c   1.000
_cell.angle_alpha   90.00
_cell.angle_beta   90.00
_cell.angle_gamma   90.00
#
_symmetry.space_group_name_H-M   'P 1'
#
loop_
_entity.id
_entity.type
_entity.pdbx_description
1 polymer ?
#
loop_
_entity_poly.entity_id
_entity_poly.type
_entity_poly.pdbx_seq_one_letter_code
_entity_poly.pdbx_strand_id
1 'polypeptide(L)'
;MKEFTLNMLSRAEAVKGQGVLSAYEEELELVTGRLDRLQGDEHDFHLNVLVNSKTVGDITHIHTVNPEFYVQVPFLKMKSIVVGSVHFLPETVDQSLKLPEAFRKAFYGYLIQFYKSMDHLVTVNPCFIPKIEAYGIDPQRVTYIPNYVSSSRFFPADLQKKRELRVRYGLDPDRFTVVCAGQLQTRKGVADFAKLAAQRPQMQFVWAGDFSFGSISDGHREIEQLVKEHPDNLRFTGLIEREKMAEIYQMGDVMLLPSYDELFPMTVLEAMSCGIPILLRDLDLYKVILDGYYLAASDDREFLNQLDRLKAEPDYYAQAMAKAKCGNDFYGQEHVLSMWRRFYHQMLEESIRRQEE
;
A
#
# COMPACT_ATOMS: atom_id res chain seq x y z
N MET A 1 28.91 -9.74 18.86
CA MET A 1 27.62 -9.55 18.19
C MET A 1 26.80 -10.79 18.51
N LYS A 2 25.61 -10.63 19.11
CA LYS A 2 24.70 -11.76 19.38
C LYS A 2 23.91 -12.09 18.11
N GLU A 3 23.68 -13.37 17.84
CA GLU A 3 22.86 -13.83 16.72
C GLU A 3 21.43 -14.07 17.17
N PHE A 4 20.47 -13.55 16.41
CA PHE A 4 19.05 -13.72 16.63
C PHE A 4 18.34 -14.16 15.35
N THR A 5 17.17 -14.74 15.51
CA THR A 5 16.37 -15.25 14.40
C THR A 5 15.02 -14.54 14.37
N LEU A 6 14.70 -13.94 13.22
CA LEU A 6 13.37 -13.45 12.87
C LEU A 6 12.69 -14.44 11.92
N ASN A 7 11.55 -15.00 12.31
CA ASN A 7 10.75 -15.85 11.41
C ASN A 7 9.51 -15.07 10.92
N MET A 8 9.44 -14.79 9.62
CA MET A 8 8.34 -14.11 8.98
C MET A 8 7.31 -15.14 8.47
N LEU A 9 6.09 -15.11 9.00
CA LEU A 9 5.01 -16.04 8.65
C LEU A 9 3.94 -15.32 7.82
N SER A 10 3.65 -15.83 6.62
CA SER A 10 2.66 -15.26 5.71
C SER A 10 2.04 -16.29 4.77
N ARG A 11 0.78 -16.04 4.38
CA ARG A 11 0.09 -16.71 3.27
C ARG A 11 -0.38 -15.70 2.20
N ALA A 12 0.24 -14.53 2.16
CA ALA A 12 -0.14 -13.47 1.22
C ALA A 12 -0.05 -13.92 -0.25
N GLU A 13 0.87 -14.82 -0.59
CA GLU A 13 1.04 -15.39 -1.94
C GLU A 13 -0.20 -16.15 -2.45
N ALA A 14 -1.10 -16.59 -1.54
CA ALA A 14 -2.32 -17.30 -1.92
C ALA A 14 -3.34 -16.42 -2.67
N VAL A 15 -3.21 -15.08 -2.61
CA VAL A 15 -4.15 -14.15 -3.24
C VAL A 15 -3.39 -13.13 -4.08
N LYS A 16 -3.40 -13.33 -5.40
CA LYS A 16 -2.72 -12.44 -6.37
C LYS A 16 -3.50 -11.13 -6.58
N GLY A 17 -2.78 -10.05 -6.90
CA GLY A 17 -3.36 -8.75 -7.29
C GLY A 17 -3.88 -7.91 -6.12
N GLN A 18 -3.47 -8.19 -4.88
CA GLN A 18 -3.81 -7.38 -3.71
C GLN A 18 -2.61 -6.58 -3.20
N GLY A 19 -2.88 -5.37 -2.70
CA GLY A 19 -1.85 -4.49 -2.11
C GLY A 19 -1.12 -5.11 -0.91
N VAL A 20 -1.77 -6.03 -0.18
CA VAL A 20 -1.15 -6.75 0.95
C VAL A 20 0.01 -7.63 0.49
N LEU A 21 -0.12 -8.33 -0.66
CA LEU A 21 0.98 -9.11 -1.21
C LEU A 21 2.15 -8.21 -1.61
N SER A 22 1.86 -7.11 -2.31
CA SER A 22 2.89 -6.14 -2.71
C SER A 22 3.63 -5.55 -1.51
N ALA A 23 2.90 -5.15 -0.47
CA ALA A 23 3.49 -4.62 0.76
C ALA A 23 4.37 -5.67 1.47
N TYR A 24 3.90 -6.92 1.56
CA TYR A 24 4.66 -8.01 2.17
C TYR A 24 5.95 -8.33 1.40
N GLU A 25 5.89 -8.38 0.07
CA GLU A 25 7.08 -8.64 -0.77
C GLU A 25 8.13 -7.52 -0.65
N GLU A 26 7.71 -6.26 -0.64
CA GLU A 26 8.60 -5.11 -0.41
C GLU A 26 9.25 -5.21 1.00
N GLU A 27 8.45 -5.46 2.04
CA GLU A 27 8.98 -5.63 3.41
C GLU A 27 9.95 -6.81 3.50
N LEU A 28 9.61 -7.95 2.89
CA LEU A 28 10.46 -9.14 2.89
C LEU A 28 11.80 -8.86 2.20
N GLU A 29 11.80 -8.19 1.04
CA GLU A 29 13.02 -7.77 0.33
C GLU A 29 13.87 -6.85 1.21
N LEU A 30 13.24 -5.89 1.88
CA LEU A 30 13.92 -4.96 2.78
C LEU A 30 14.58 -5.68 3.96
N VAL A 31 13.80 -6.54 4.64
CA VAL A 31 14.24 -7.24 5.86
C VAL A 31 15.32 -8.26 5.54
N THR A 32 15.16 -9.08 4.50
CA THR A 32 16.14 -10.11 4.12
C THR A 32 17.41 -9.54 3.51
N GLY A 33 17.33 -8.39 2.84
CA GLY A 33 18.46 -7.81 2.12
C GLY A 33 19.27 -6.78 2.92
N ARG A 34 18.69 -6.14 3.96
CA ARG A 34 19.28 -4.96 4.59
C ARG A 34 19.18 -4.88 6.12
N LEU A 35 18.52 -5.85 6.76
CA LEU A 35 18.39 -5.90 8.22
C LEU A 35 19.26 -6.98 8.88
N ASP A 36 20.23 -7.53 8.17
CA ASP A 36 21.19 -8.51 8.70
C ASP A 36 22.00 -7.99 9.89
N ARG A 37 22.17 -6.66 9.99
CA ARG A 37 22.88 -6.00 11.08
C ARG A 37 22.04 -4.89 11.68
N LEU A 38 21.73 -5.03 12.96
CA LEU A 38 21.07 -4.01 13.77
C LEU A 38 22.12 -3.39 14.70
N GLN A 39 22.45 -2.12 14.46
CA GLN A 39 23.32 -1.34 15.33
C GLN A 39 22.46 -0.64 16.38
N GLY A 40 22.79 -0.79 17.65
CA GLY A 40 22.16 -0.14 18.78
C GLY A 40 23.17 0.57 19.66
N ASP A 41 22.70 1.40 20.61
CA ASP A 41 23.57 2.17 21.51
C ASP A 41 24.34 1.28 22.48
N GLU A 42 23.75 0.14 22.88
CA GLU A 42 24.38 -0.79 23.85
C GLU A 42 24.86 -2.10 23.22
N HIS A 43 24.16 -2.60 22.18
CA HIS A 43 24.48 -3.89 21.56
C HIS A 43 24.29 -3.88 20.07
N ASP A 44 25.23 -4.50 19.33
CA ASP A 44 25.08 -4.85 17.92
C ASP A 44 24.49 -6.27 17.78
N PHE A 45 23.45 -6.44 17.00
CA PHE A 45 22.81 -7.71 16.74
C PHE A 45 23.00 -8.13 15.28
N HIS A 46 23.16 -9.44 15.07
CA HIS A 46 23.01 -10.06 13.74
C HIS A 46 21.66 -10.76 13.68
N LEU A 47 20.86 -10.42 12.66
CA LEU A 47 19.50 -10.93 12.48
C LEU A 47 19.47 -11.93 11.32
N ASN A 48 19.24 -13.21 11.63
CA ASN A 48 18.98 -14.24 10.64
C ASN A 48 17.49 -14.30 10.32
N VAL A 49 17.13 -13.98 9.08
CA VAL A 49 15.72 -13.92 8.65
C VAL A 49 15.31 -15.26 8.01
N LEU A 50 14.28 -15.87 8.56
CA LEU A 50 13.61 -17.07 8.04
C LEU A 50 12.22 -16.71 7.52
N VAL A 51 11.76 -17.41 6.50
CA VAL A 51 10.44 -17.21 5.89
C VAL A 51 9.66 -18.52 5.94
N ASN A 52 8.47 -18.47 6.55
CA ASN A 52 7.58 -19.62 6.71
C ASN A 52 8.29 -20.87 7.27
N SER A 53 9.30 -20.67 8.11
CA SER A 53 10.07 -21.77 8.73
C SER A 53 9.28 -22.41 9.88
N LYS A 54 9.54 -23.70 10.12
CA LYS A 54 9.07 -24.40 11.33
C LYS A 54 9.92 -24.08 12.57
N THR A 55 11.06 -23.44 12.39
CA THR A 55 11.94 -23.00 13.48
C THR A 55 11.29 -21.82 14.19
N VAL A 56 11.17 -21.89 15.50
CA VAL A 56 10.75 -20.74 16.32
C VAL A 56 11.89 -19.75 16.38
N GLY A 57 11.66 -18.52 15.94
CA GLY A 57 12.64 -17.43 16.03
C GLY A 57 12.60 -16.75 17.40
N ASP A 58 13.58 -15.91 17.70
CA ASP A 58 13.53 -14.97 18.84
C ASP A 58 12.41 -13.96 18.65
N ILE A 59 12.15 -13.61 17.39
CA ILE A 59 10.96 -12.86 16.95
C ILE A 59 10.21 -13.70 15.93
N THR A 60 8.88 -13.79 16.06
CA THR A 60 7.99 -14.34 15.04
C THR A 60 7.03 -13.24 14.56
N HIS A 61 7.15 -12.81 13.31
CA HIS A 61 6.31 -11.78 12.73
C HIS A 61 5.27 -12.40 11.79
N ILE A 62 3.98 -12.29 12.14
CA ILE A 62 2.86 -12.90 11.44
C ILE A 62 2.15 -11.82 10.59
N HIS A 63 2.21 -11.96 9.27
CA HIS A 63 1.69 -10.98 8.32
C HIS A 63 0.24 -11.22 7.88
N THR A 64 -0.28 -12.44 8.07
CA THR A 64 -1.64 -12.79 7.64
C THR A 64 -2.42 -13.48 8.75
N VAL A 65 -3.73 -13.19 8.82
CA VAL A 65 -4.63 -13.63 9.91
C VAL A 65 -5.15 -15.06 9.73
N ASN A 66 -4.31 -15.99 9.31
CA ASN A 66 -4.69 -17.37 9.08
C ASN A 66 -4.89 -18.13 10.40
N PRO A 67 -5.95 -18.97 10.52
CA PRO A 67 -6.21 -19.75 11.74
C PRO A 67 -5.06 -20.65 12.16
N GLU A 68 -4.30 -21.19 11.21
CA GLU A 68 -3.12 -22.01 11.47
C GLU A 68 -2.01 -21.26 12.23
N PHE A 69 -1.87 -19.97 12.02
CA PHE A 69 -0.94 -19.15 12.79
C PHE A 69 -1.51 -18.84 14.18
N TYR A 70 -2.81 -18.53 14.25
CA TYR A 70 -3.46 -18.21 15.53
C TYR A 70 -3.31 -19.31 16.57
N VAL A 71 -3.54 -20.57 16.18
CA VAL A 71 -3.41 -21.70 17.10
C VAL A 71 -1.99 -21.96 17.57
N GLN A 72 -0.98 -21.46 16.86
CA GLN A 72 0.42 -21.57 17.23
C GLN A 72 0.87 -20.49 18.24
N VAL A 73 0.18 -19.33 18.29
CA VAL A 73 0.60 -18.17 19.09
C VAL A 73 0.93 -18.54 20.55
N PRO A 74 0.11 -19.31 21.31
CA PRO A 74 0.43 -19.65 22.70
C PRO A 74 1.78 -20.39 22.86
N PHE A 75 2.12 -21.24 21.89
CA PHE A 75 3.38 -21.99 21.89
C PHE A 75 4.57 -21.11 21.46
N LEU A 76 4.35 -20.22 20.48
CA LEU A 76 5.37 -19.27 20.01
C LEU A 76 5.77 -18.32 21.13
N LYS A 77 4.82 -17.78 21.89
CA LYS A 77 5.06 -16.84 23.01
C LYS A 77 5.90 -17.40 24.14
N MET A 78 6.05 -18.71 24.20
CA MET A 78 6.96 -19.34 25.20
C MET A 78 8.44 -19.10 24.92
N LYS A 79 8.80 -18.75 23.66
CA LYS A 79 10.20 -18.64 23.21
C LYS A 79 10.46 -17.47 22.25
N SER A 80 9.43 -16.76 21.88
CA SER A 80 9.46 -15.76 20.80
C SER A 80 8.66 -14.53 21.19
N ILE A 81 9.10 -13.35 20.83
CA ILE A 81 8.25 -12.17 20.76
C ILE A 81 7.37 -12.30 19.52
N VAL A 82 6.05 -12.35 19.70
CA VAL A 82 5.12 -12.52 18.59
C VAL A 82 4.55 -11.19 18.15
N VAL A 83 4.88 -10.80 16.92
CA VAL A 83 4.43 -9.57 16.28
C VAL A 83 3.34 -9.90 15.24
N GLY A 84 2.31 -9.10 15.16
CA GLY A 84 1.25 -9.22 14.13
C GLY A 84 1.14 -7.98 13.25
N SER A 85 1.04 -8.15 11.93
CA SER A 85 0.74 -7.06 11.01
C SER A 85 -0.77 -6.80 10.92
N VAL A 86 -1.16 -5.54 11.07
CA VAL A 86 -2.55 -5.08 10.95
C VAL A 86 -2.72 -4.41 9.59
N HIS A 87 -3.17 -5.19 8.61
CA HIS A 87 -3.45 -4.69 7.27
C HIS A 87 -4.90 -4.23 7.09
N PHE A 88 -5.81 -4.72 7.90
CA PHE A 88 -7.24 -4.39 7.86
C PHE A 88 -7.91 -4.58 9.22
N LEU A 89 -9.03 -3.92 9.42
CA LEU A 89 -9.91 -4.01 10.59
C LEU A 89 -11.30 -4.48 10.16
N PRO A 90 -12.18 -4.92 11.07
CA PRO A 90 -13.54 -5.33 10.74
C PRO A 90 -14.27 -4.37 9.80
N GLU A 91 -14.21 -3.07 10.07
CA GLU A 91 -14.89 -2.03 9.29
C GLU A 91 -14.38 -1.92 7.86
N THR A 92 -13.10 -2.20 7.63
CA THR A 92 -12.49 -2.12 6.30
C THR A 92 -12.78 -3.35 5.44
N VAL A 93 -13.09 -4.49 6.07
CA VAL A 93 -13.54 -5.70 5.36
C VAL A 93 -14.94 -5.51 4.79
N ASP A 94 -15.85 -4.85 5.52
CA ASP A 94 -17.22 -4.56 5.06
C ASP A 94 -17.26 -3.76 3.76
N GLN A 95 -16.30 -2.88 3.59
CA GLN A 95 -16.20 -2.04 2.39
C GLN A 95 -15.66 -2.79 1.16
N SER A 96 -15.04 -3.94 1.38
CA SER A 96 -14.37 -4.71 0.31
C SER A 96 -15.09 -6.01 -0.05
N LEU A 97 -15.81 -6.64 0.89
CA LEU A 97 -16.41 -7.96 0.73
C LEU A 97 -17.84 -8.00 1.31
N LYS A 98 -18.81 -8.45 0.51
CA LYS A 98 -20.20 -8.71 0.96
C LYS A 98 -20.28 -10.08 1.62
N LEU A 99 -19.97 -10.17 2.93
CA LEU A 99 -20.04 -11.41 3.69
C LEU A 99 -21.45 -11.62 4.32
N PRO A 100 -21.96 -12.87 4.39
CA PRO A 100 -23.16 -13.18 5.16
C PRO A 100 -23.01 -12.74 6.63
N GLU A 101 -24.06 -12.18 7.23
CA GLU A 101 -23.97 -11.53 8.57
C GLU A 101 -23.44 -12.44 9.69
N ALA A 102 -23.87 -13.69 9.72
CA ALA A 102 -23.41 -14.65 10.74
C ALA A 102 -21.91 -14.95 10.59
N PHE A 103 -21.42 -15.12 9.36
CA PHE A 103 -20.00 -15.36 9.09
C PHE A 103 -19.18 -14.10 9.40
N ARG A 104 -19.70 -12.92 9.05
CA ARG A 104 -19.08 -11.64 9.32
C ARG A 104 -18.81 -11.42 10.80
N LYS A 105 -19.83 -11.60 11.67
CA LYS A 105 -19.68 -11.46 13.13
C LYS A 105 -18.64 -12.43 13.70
N ALA A 106 -18.66 -13.69 13.26
CA ALA A 106 -17.69 -14.70 13.70
C ALA A 106 -16.26 -14.33 13.26
N PHE A 107 -16.10 -13.92 12.00
CA PHE A 107 -14.80 -13.51 11.46
C PHE A 107 -14.24 -12.26 12.16
N TYR A 108 -15.07 -11.25 12.46
CA TYR A 108 -14.63 -10.06 13.18
C TYR A 108 -14.21 -10.36 14.62
N GLY A 109 -14.98 -11.20 15.32
CA GLY A 109 -14.58 -11.68 16.63
C GLY A 109 -13.25 -12.42 16.61
N TYR A 110 -13.05 -13.28 15.63
CA TYR A 110 -11.78 -13.97 15.40
C TYR A 110 -10.62 -13.00 15.13
N LEU A 111 -10.82 -12.03 14.23
CA LEU A 111 -9.80 -11.05 13.84
C LEU A 111 -9.30 -10.23 15.05
N ILE A 112 -10.23 -9.75 15.86
CA ILE A 112 -9.91 -9.01 17.09
C ILE A 112 -9.14 -9.89 18.08
N GLN A 113 -9.59 -11.15 18.30
CA GLN A 113 -8.88 -12.09 19.18
C GLN A 113 -7.49 -12.43 18.64
N PHE A 114 -7.33 -12.56 17.32
CA PHE A 114 -6.04 -12.75 16.68
C PHE A 114 -5.09 -11.61 17.05
N TYR A 115 -5.50 -10.34 16.84
CA TYR A 115 -4.67 -9.18 17.18
C TYR A 115 -4.39 -9.07 18.70
N LYS A 116 -5.37 -9.37 19.55
CA LYS A 116 -5.19 -9.39 21.02
C LYS A 116 -4.16 -10.41 21.47
N SER A 117 -4.01 -11.52 20.75
CA SER A 117 -3.10 -12.61 21.11
C SER A 117 -1.62 -12.28 20.85
N MET A 118 -1.31 -11.27 20.02
CA MET A 118 0.07 -10.85 19.73
C MET A 118 0.70 -10.13 20.92
N ASP A 119 2.04 -10.11 21.01
CA ASP A 119 2.76 -9.26 21.96
C ASP A 119 2.75 -7.81 21.47
N HIS A 120 3.11 -7.61 20.19
CA HIS A 120 3.13 -6.32 19.52
C HIS A 120 2.38 -6.39 18.19
N LEU A 121 1.94 -5.22 17.73
CA LEU A 121 1.30 -5.05 16.44
C LEU A 121 2.03 -3.99 15.63
N VAL A 122 2.13 -4.21 14.33
CA VAL A 122 2.56 -3.18 13.37
C VAL A 122 1.40 -2.85 12.44
N THR A 123 1.15 -1.57 12.23
CA THR A 123 0.16 -1.10 11.27
C THR A 123 0.78 -0.14 10.27
N VAL A 124 0.36 -0.25 9.01
CA VAL A 124 0.72 0.69 7.94
C VAL A 124 -0.18 1.93 7.92
N ASN A 125 -1.25 1.93 8.73
CA ASN A 125 -2.22 3.00 8.79
C ASN A 125 -2.37 3.53 10.23
N PRO A 126 -1.86 4.73 10.55
CA PRO A 126 -1.91 5.28 11.90
C PRO A 126 -3.36 5.54 12.37
N CYS A 127 -4.33 5.72 11.46
CA CYS A 127 -5.75 5.85 11.81
C CYS A 127 -6.34 4.57 12.40
N PHE A 128 -5.63 3.44 12.31
CA PHE A 128 -6.07 2.20 12.94
C PHE A 128 -5.78 2.17 14.45
N ILE A 129 -4.79 2.90 14.94
CA ILE A 129 -4.38 2.88 16.35
C ILE A 129 -5.54 3.19 17.29
N PRO A 130 -6.30 4.30 17.16
CA PRO A 130 -7.45 4.57 18.02
C PRO A 130 -8.58 3.55 17.87
N LYS A 131 -8.74 2.94 16.68
CA LYS A 131 -9.74 1.87 16.48
C LYS A 131 -9.32 0.57 17.17
N ILE A 132 -8.04 0.22 17.12
CA ILE A 132 -7.44 -0.92 17.81
C ILE A 132 -7.59 -0.76 19.33
N GLU A 133 -7.36 0.45 19.85
CA GLU A 133 -7.59 0.80 21.24
C GLU A 133 -9.04 0.60 21.66
N ALA A 134 -10.00 1.03 20.84
CA ALA A 134 -11.43 0.82 21.07
C ALA A 134 -11.83 -0.66 21.17
N TYR A 135 -11.08 -1.56 20.57
CA TYR A 135 -11.22 -3.02 20.75
C TYR A 135 -10.58 -3.54 22.04
N GLY A 136 -9.96 -2.68 22.86
CA GLY A 136 -9.31 -3.04 24.13
C GLY A 136 -7.90 -3.63 23.95
N ILE A 137 -7.17 -3.17 22.94
CA ILE A 137 -5.74 -3.43 22.75
C ILE A 137 -4.98 -2.17 23.15
N ASP A 138 -3.96 -2.32 23.98
CA ASP A 138 -3.11 -1.20 24.42
C ASP A 138 -2.42 -0.54 23.22
N PRO A 139 -2.63 0.76 22.97
CA PRO A 139 -2.01 1.47 21.85
C PRO A 139 -0.48 1.50 21.93
N GLN A 140 0.12 1.36 23.11
CA GLN A 140 1.58 1.27 23.27
C GLN A 140 2.17 -0.01 22.65
N ARG A 141 1.35 -1.03 22.42
CA ARG A 141 1.74 -2.26 21.72
C ARG A 141 1.62 -2.14 20.20
N VAL A 142 1.16 -0.99 19.68
CA VAL A 142 0.92 -0.79 18.25
C VAL A 142 1.91 0.21 17.69
N THR A 143 2.75 -0.21 16.77
CA THR A 143 3.73 0.65 16.10
C THR A 143 3.28 0.97 14.69
N TYR A 144 3.31 2.25 14.31
CA TYR A 144 3.14 2.66 12.93
C TYR A 144 4.45 2.55 12.17
N ILE A 145 4.45 1.72 11.13
CA ILE A 145 5.53 1.65 10.13
C ILE A 145 4.87 1.63 8.76
N PRO A 146 5.05 2.67 7.93
CA PRO A 146 4.40 2.77 6.63
C PRO A 146 4.95 1.75 5.65
N ASN A 147 4.16 1.47 4.61
CA ASN A 147 4.67 0.80 3.42
C ASN A 147 5.72 1.70 2.73
N TYR A 148 6.58 1.08 1.96
CA TYR A 148 7.51 1.76 1.04
C TYR A 148 7.45 1.09 -0.33
N VAL A 149 8.14 1.68 -1.30
CA VAL A 149 8.29 1.12 -2.63
C VAL A 149 9.76 1.16 -3.02
N SER A 150 10.26 0.08 -3.63
CA SER A 150 11.65 -0.03 -4.05
C SER A 150 11.95 0.94 -5.20
N SER A 151 12.91 1.85 -4.97
CA SER A 151 13.40 2.78 -6.00
C SER A 151 14.17 2.09 -7.15
N SER A 152 14.54 0.82 -6.99
CA SER A 152 15.10 0.02 -8.07
C SER A 152 14.04 -0.42 -9.08
N ARG A 153 12.79 -0.53 -8.64
CA ARG A 153 11.64 -0.95 -9.47
C ARG A 153 10.85 0.25 -10.00
N PHE A 154 10.60 1.24 -9.15
CA PHE A 154 9.86 2.46 -9.49
C PHE A 154 10.79 3.66 -9.45
N PHE A 155 11.02 4.28 -10.59
CA PHE A 155 11.94 5.40 -10.77
C PHE A 155 11.46 6.31 -11.90
N PRO A 156 11.86 7.59 -11.91
CA PRO A 156 11.46 8.53 -12.95
C PRO A 156 11.95 8.10 -14.34
N ALA A 157 11.16 8.34 -15.36
CA ALA A 157 11.58 8.24 -16.76
C ALA A 157 11.91 9.63 -17.34
N ASP A 158 12.86 9.67 -18.27
CA ASP A 158 13.08 10.84 -19.08
C ASP A 158 11.96 11.05 -20.13
N LEU A 159 11.95 12.19 -20.78
CA LEU A 159 10.91 12.57 -21.74
C LEU A 159 10.86 11.61 -22.94
N GLN A 160 12.02 11.13 -23.43
CA GLN A 160 12.08 10.21 -24.55
C GLN A 160 11.43 8.87 -24.17
N LYS A 161 11.80 8.31 -23.03
CA LYS A 161 11.22 7.05 -22.52
C LYS A 161 9.72 7.19 -22.30
N LYS A 162 9.26 8.31 -21.73
CA LYS A 162 7.84 8.61 -21.55
C LYS A 162 7.08 8.56 -22.89
N ARG A 163 7.58 9.19 -23.94
CA ARG A 163 6.99 9.19 -25.29
C ARG A 163 6.97 7.78 -25.91
N GLU A 164 8.07 7.04 -25.79
CA GLU A 164 8.16 5.64 -26.28
C GLU A 164 7.13 4.74 -25.59
N LEU A 165 6.95 4.89 -24.28
CA LEU A 165 5.95 4.14 -23.52
C LEU A 165 4.53 4.48 -23.99
N ARG A 166 4.20 5.76 -24.17
CA ARG A 166 2.90 6.19 -24.71
C ARG A 166 2.61 5.51 -26.05
N VAL A 167 3.57 5.53 -26.99
CA VAL A 167 3.41 4.86 -28.29
C VAL A 167 3.21 3.36 -28.12
N ARG A 168 3.98 2.70 -27.24
CA ARG A 168 3.86 1.27 -26.96
C ARG A 168 2.46 0.90 -26.46
N TYR A 169 1.87 1.74 -25.62
CA TYR A 169 0.51 1.55 -25.10
C TYR A 169 -0.58 2.10 -26.02
N GLY A 170 -0.23 2.53 -27.26
CA GLY A 170 -1.17 3.03 -28.28
C GLY A 170 -1.76 4.39 -27.94
N LEU A 171 -0.99 5.24 -27.24
CA LEU A 171 -1.33 6.60 -26.87
C LEU A 171 -0.58 7.61 -27.75
N ASP A 172 -1.10 8.83 -27.80
CA ASP A 172 -0.41 9.96 -28.41
C ASP A 172 0.83 10.35 -27.58
N PRO A 173 2.05 10.39 -28.17
CA PRO A 173 3.28 10.64 -27.43
C PRO A 173 3.33 12.02 -26.77
N ASP A 174 2.61 13.02 -27.30
CA ASP A 174 2.71 14.42 -26.87
C ASP A 174 1.49 14.90 -26.09
N ARG A 175 0.43 14.09 -25.99
CA ARG A 175 -0.79 14.45 -25.29
C ARG A 175 -0.62 14.29 -23.78
N PHE A 176 -1.10 15.29 -23.01
CA PHE A 176 -1.10 15.21 -21.53
C PHE A 176 -1.82 13.95 -21.05
N THR A 177 -1.14 13.14 -20.24
CA THR A 177 -1.55 11.79 -19.88
C THR A 177 -1.84 11.69 -18.39
N VAL A 178 -3.07 11.34 -18.07
CA VAL A 178 -3.55 11.08 -16.71
C VAL A 178 -3.56 9.57 -16.48
N VAL A 179 -2.87 9.07 -15.47
CA VAL A 179 -2.80 7.64 -15.17
C VAL A 179 -3.45 7.31 -13.83
N CYS A 180 -4.05 6.14 -13.74
CA CYS A 180 -4.54 5.54 -12.51
C CYS A 180 -4.16 4.07 -12.49
N ALA A 181 -3.94 3.52 -11.29
CA ALA A 181 -3.77 2.09 -11.11
C ALA A 181 -4.59 1.60 -9.90
N GLY A 182 -5.30 0.49 -10.09
CA GLY A 182 -6.13 -0.09 -9.05
C GLY A 182 -7.17 -1.06 -9.59
N GLN A 183 -7.76 -1.81 -8.68
CA GLN A 183 -8.84 -2.74 -8.99
C GLN A 183 -10.06 -2.01 -9.56
N LEU A 184 -10.76 -2.65 -10.48
CA LEU A 184 -12.03 -2.15 -11.02
C LEU A 184 -13.15 -2.37 -10.00
N GLN A 185 -13.34 -1.40 -9.09
CA GLN A 185 -14.33 -1.40 -8.02
C GLN A 185 -14.96 -0.01 -7.88
N THR A 186 -16.24 0.06 -7.47
CA THR A 186 -16.96 1.33 -7.26
C THR A 186 -16.21 2.26 -6.31
N ARG A 187 -15.70 1.73 -5.20
CA ARG A 187 -14.95 2.53 -4.21
C ARG A 187 -13.67 3.16 -4.76
N LYS A 188 -13.12 2.66 -5.86
CA LYS A 188 -11.93 3.24 -6.52
C LYS A 188 -12.24 4.43 -7.42
N GLY A 189 -13.52 4.75 -7.64
CA GLY A 189 -13.94 5.90 -8.43
C GLY A 189 -13.75 5.72 -9.94
N VAL A 190 -13.86 4.47 -10.45
CA VAL A 190 -13.68 4.16 -11.89
C VAL A 190 -14.63 4.98 -12.75
N ALA A 191 -15.90 5.13 -12.32
CA ALA A 191 -16.90 5.92 -13.03
C ALA A 191 -16.54 7.43 -13.06
N ASP A 192 -16.02 7.97 -11.95
CA ASP A 192 -15.57 9.36 -11.90
C ASP A 192 -14.38 9.58 -12.82
N PHE A 193 -13.41 8.66 -12.84
CA PHE A 193 -12.26 8.73 -13.74
C PHE A 193 -12.70 8.77 -15.21
N ALA A 194 -13.64 7.92 -15.61
CA ALA A 194 -14.20 7.92 -16.97
C ALA A 194 -14.99 9.19 -17.28
N LYS A 195 -15.75 9.73 -16.33
CA LYS A 195 -16.46 11.00 -16.46
C LYS A 195 -15.53 12.18 -16.65
N LEU A 196 -14.42 12.22 -15.92
CA LEU A 196 -13.38 13.24 -16.08
C LEU A 196 -12.70 13.14 -17.45
N ALA A 197 -12.43 11.92 -17.93
CA ALA A 197 -11.91 11.68 -19.28
C ALA A 197 -12.84 12.24 -20.36
N ALA A 198 -14.13 11.92 -20.30
CA ALA A 198 -15.12 12.44 -21.25
C ALA A 198 -15.17 13.97 -21.29
N GLN A 199 -14.94 14.65 -20.15
CA GLN A 199 -14.96 16.11 -20.06
C GLN A 199 -13.65 16.78 -20.49
N ARG A 200 -12.58 16.01 -20.74
CA ARG A 200 -11.26 16.52 -21.19
C ARG A 200 -10.73 15.74 -22.40
N PRO A 201 -11.42 15.80 -23.55
CA PRO A 201 -11.04 15.06 -24.75
C PRO A 201 -9.64 15.44 -25.29
N GLN A 202 -9.10 16.60 -24.89
CA GLN A 202 -7.75 17.05 -25.24
C GLN A 202 -6.64 16.44 -24.35
N MET A 203 -6.98 15.68 -23.33
CA MET A 203 -6.09 14.85 -22.51
C MET A 203 -6.34 13.38 -22.83
N GLN A 204 -5.43 12.52 -22.44
CA GLN A 204 -5.64 11.07 -22.51
C GLN A 204 -5.53 10.44 -21.12
N PHE A 205 -6.32 9.40 -20.92
CA PHE A 205 -6.49 8.75 -19.62
C PHE A 205 -6.17 7.28 -19.72
N VAL A 206 -5.51 6.73 -18.69
CA VAL A 206 -5.17 5.31 -18.64
C VAL A 206 -5.51 4.78 -17.25
N TRP A 207 -6.29 3.71 -17.21
CA TRP A 207 -6.55 2.94 -16.00
C TRP A 207 -5.89 1.58 -16.11
N ALA A 208 -4.93 1.28 -15.22
CA ALA A 208 -4.27 -0.01 -15.12
C ALA A 208 -4.87 -0.83 -13.97
N GLY A 209 -5.39 -2.00 -14.30
CA GLY A 209 -6.00 -2.93 -13.34
C GLY A 209 -7.24 -3.62 -13.88
N ASP A 210 -7.69 -4.62 -13.14
CA ASP A 210 -8.81 -5.47 -13.52
C ASP A 210 -9.64 -5.85 -12.29
N PHE A 211 -10.68 -6.67 -12.48
CA PHE A 211 -11.52 -7.22 -11.43
C PHE A 211 -10.77 -8.31 -10.65
N SER A 212 -10.49 -8.09 -9.36
CA SER A 212 -9.77 -9.08 -8.54
C SER A 212 -10.65 -10.20 -8.00
N PHE A 213 -11.97 -9.96 -7.87
CA PHE A 213 -12.93 -10.92 -7.31
C PHE A 213 -14.02 -11.33 -8.30
N GLY A 214 -13.84 -11.09 -9.60
CA GLY A 214 -14.80 -11.39 -10.63
C GLY A 214 -16.18 -10.78 -10.34
N SER A 215 -17.25 -11.56 -10.53
CA SER A 215 -18.66 -11.10 -10.37
C SER A 215 -19.07 -10.76 -8.92
N ILE A 216 -18.21 -11.03 -7.92
CA ILE A 216 -18.48 -10.71 -6.50
C ILE A 216 -18.02 -9.27 -6.17
N SER A 217 -17.25 -8.62 -7.07
CA SER A 217 -16.82 -7.24 -6.90
C SER A 217 -18.02 -6.28 -6.86
N ASP A 218 -17.96 -5.29 -5.98
CA ASP A 218 -18.99 -4.25 -5.92
C ASP A 218 -19.00 -3.42 -7.21
N GLY A 219 -20.22 -3.21 -7.79
CA GLY A 219 -20.40 -2.49 -9.04
C GLY A 219 -19.91 -3.21 -10.29
N HIS A 220 -19.70 -4.53 -10.24
CA HIS A 220 -19.10 -5.30 -11.36
C HIS A 220 -19.79 -5.06 -12.70
N ARG A 221 -21.13 -5.15 -12.76
CA ARG A 221 -21.90 -5.03 -14.03
C ARG A 221 -21.79 -3.63 -14.63
N GLU A 222 -21.94 -2.62 -13.81
CA GLU A 222 -21.86 -1.21 -14.21
C GLU A 222 -20.47 -0.86 -14.72
N ILE A 223 -19.44 -1.34 -14.02
CA ILE A 223 -18.04 -1.09 -14.42
C ILE A 223 -17.67 -1.92 -15.66
N GLU A 224 -18.15 -3.16 -15.78
CA GLU A 224 -17.94 -3.97 -16.98
C GLU A 224 -18.54 -3.30 -18.23
N GLN A 225 -19.74 -2.71 -18.09
CA GLN A 225 -20.34 -1.93 -19.18
C GLN A 225 -19.51 -0.68 -19.48
N LEU A 226 -19.07 0.05 -18.47
CA LEU A 226 -18.21 1.22 -18.62
C LEU A 226 -16.89 0.89 -19.35
N VAL A 227 -16.28 -0.26 -19.04
CA VAL A 227 -15.06 -0.74 -19.72
C VAL A 227 -15.32 -1.06 -21.20
N LYS A 228 -16.54 -1.45 -21.56
CA LYS A 228 -16.94 -1.70 -22.97
C LYS A 228 -17.30 -0.42 -23.73
N GLU A 229 -17.83 0.58 -23.04
CA GLU A 229 -18.40 1.81 -23.63
C GLU A 229 -17.67 3.08 -23.14
N HIS A 230 -16.38 2.98 -22.86
CA HIS A 230 -15.58 4.08 -22.34
C HIS A 230 -15.36 5.21 -23.38
N PRO A 231 -15.04 6.44 -22.94
CA PRO A 231 -14.64 7.55 -23.82
C PRO A 231 -13.41 7.19 -24.68
N ASP A 232 -13.34 7.69 -25.90
CA ASP A 232 -12.25 7.41 -26.86
C ASP A 232 -10.84 7.77 -26.33
N ASN A 233 -10.77 8.75 -25.46
CA ASN A 233 -9.52 9.20 -24.83
C ASN A 233 -9.20 8.49 -23.51
N LEU A 234 -9.95 7.48 -23.12
CA LEU A 234 -9.70 6.61 -21.97
C LEU A 234 -9.29 5.23 -22.47
N ARG A 235 -8.28 4.63 -21.84
CA ARG A 235 -7.84 3.27 -22.07
C ARG A 235 -7.80 2.48 -20.77
N PHE A 236 -8.44 1.32 -20.75
CA PHE A 236 -8.28 0.30 -19.73
C PHE A 236 -7.24 -0.72 -20.22
N THR A 237 -6.19 -0.95 -19.43
CA THR A 237 -5.11 -1.87 -19.83
C THR A 237 -5.38 -3.32 -19.41
N GLY A 238 -6.35 -3.54 -18.52
CA GLY A 238 -6.46 -4.79 -17.78
C GLY A 238 -5.33 -4.96 -16.76
N LEU A 239 -5.13 -6.19 -16.29
CA LEU A 239 -4.09 -6.51 -15.33
C LEU A 239 -2.70 -6.35 -15.97
N ILE A 240 -1.85 -5.58 -15.32
CA ILE A 240 -0.44 -5.37 -15.72
C ILE A 240 0.46 -6.22 -14.80
N GLU A 241 1.46 -6.88 -15.38
CA GLU A 241 2.51 -7.58 -14.63
C GLU A 241 3.26 -6.59 -13.73
N ARG A 242 3.61 -7.03 -12.51
CA ARG A 242 4.23 -6.16 -11.50
C ARG A 242 5.50 -5.48 -12.01
N GLU A 243 6.30 -6.19 -12.81
CA GLU A 243 7.55 -5.71 -13.39
C GLU A 243 7.33 -4.56 -14.39
N LYS A 244 6.13 -4.47 -14.96
CA LYS A 244 5.74 -3.43 -15.93
C LYS A 244 4.92 -2.30 -15.33
N MET A 245 4.55 -2.39 -14.04
CA MET A 245 3.73 -1.35 -13.40
C MET A 245 4.40 0.03 -13.42
N ALA A 246 5.72 0.11 -13.30
CA ALA A 246 6.46 1.36 -13.41
C ALA A 246 6.20 2.07 -14.75
N GLU A 247 6.03 1.33 -15.87
CA GLU A 247 5.75 1.91 -17.18
C GLU A 247 4.47 2.72 -17.21
N ILE A 248 3.45 2.31 -16.43
CA ILE A 248 2.16 3.02 -16.31
C ILE A 248 2.37 4.41 -15.71
N TYR A 249 3.13 4.51 -14.62
CA TYR A 249 3.40 5.81 -13.99
C TYR A 249 4.38 6.63 -14.82
N GLN A 250 5.42 6.01 -15.38
CA GLN A 250 6.43 6.65 -16.21
C GLN A 250 5.85 7.31 -17.47
N MET A 251 4.77 6.80 -18.06
CA MET A 251 4.11 7.44 -19.19
C MET A 251 3.15 8.57 -18.78
N GLY A 252 2.79 8.67 -17.49
CA GLY A 252 1.86 9.65 -16.96
C GLY A 252 2.50 11.02 -16.74
N ASP A 253 1.69 12.07 -16.86
CA ASP A 253 2.03 13.42 -16.41
C ASP A 253 1.48 13.67 -15.00
N VAL A 254 0.44 12.96 -14.61
CA VAL A 254 -0.16 12.99 -13.28
C VAL A 254 -0.80 11.63 -12.96
N MET A 255 -0.66 11.18 -11.73
CA MET A 255 -1.45 10.09 -11.18
C MET A 255 -2.71 10.68 -10.54
N LEU A 256 -3.90 10.23 -11.00
CA LEU A 256 -5.18 10.62 -10.46
C LEU A 256 -5.88 9.41 -9.86
N LEU A 257 -6.14 9.42 -8.54
CA LEU A 257 -6.88 8.37 -7.86
C LEU A 257 -8.13 8.96 -7.18
N PRO A 258 -9.33 8.83 -7.80
CA PRO A 258 -10.56 9.42 -7.29
C PRO A 258 -11.29 8.48 -6.31
N SER A 259 -10.55 7.65 -5.56
CA SER A 259 -11.10 6.69 -4.62
C SER A 259 -11.95 7.34 -3.54
N TYR A 260 -13.04 6.69 -3.17
CA TYR A 260 -13.91 7.08 -2.05
C TYR A 260 -13.44 6.52 -0.72
N ASP A 261 -12.65 5.45 -0.76
CA ASP A 261 -12.11 4.80 0.44
C ASP A 261 -10.80 4.07 0.14
N GLU A 262 -9.83 4.21 1.04
CA GLU A 262 -8.52 3.58 0.97
C GLU A 262 -8.02 3.17 2.36
N LEU A 263 -7.10 2.22 2.38
CA LEU A 263 -6.39 1.82 3.61
C LEU A 263 -4.98 2.41 3.66
N PHE A 264 -4.21 2.11 2.65
CA PHE A 264 -2.90 2.69 2.35
C PHE A 264 -2.57 2.36 0.89
N PRO A 265 -2.75 3.30 -0.05
CA PRO A 265 -2.64 3.00 -1.47
C PRO A 265 -1.19 2.90 -1.94
N MET A 266 -0.68 1.67 -2.14
CA MET A 266 0.66 1.41 -2.69
C MET A 266 0.88 2.14 -4.03
N THR A 267 -0.17 2.22 -4.85
CA THR A 267 -0.13 2.89 -6.16
C THR A 267 0.25 4.37 -6.08
N VAL A 268 -0.04 5.03 -4.97
CA VAL A 268 0.39 6.43 -4.72
C VAL A 268 1.89 6.48 -4.46
N LEU A 269 2.43 5.58 -3.65
CA LEU A 269 3.89 5.51 -3.41
C LEU A 269 4.66 5.16 -4.67
N GLU A 270 4.13 4.24 -5.49
CA GLU A 270 4.69 3.84 -6.78
C GLU A 270 4.77 5.04 -7.74
N ALA A 271 3.69 5.83 -7.83
CA ALA A 271 3.64 7.04 -8.65
C ALA A 271 4.57 8.15 -8.12
N MET A 272 4.64 8.36 -6.80
CA MET A 272 5.60 9.29 -6.17
C MET A 272 7.04 8.91 -6.50
N SER A 273 7.35 7.61 -6.44
CA SER A 273 8.69 7.09 -6.76
C SER A 273 9.03 7.25 -8.25
N CYS A 274 8.03 7.24 -9.15
CA CYS A 274 8.19 7.59 -10.56
C CYS A 274 8.25 9.11 -10.83
N GLY A 275 8.15 9.95 -9.79
CA GLY A 275 8.38 11.40 -9.87
C GLY A 275 7.25 12.19 -10.54
N ILE A 276 6.02 11.68 -10.58
CA ILE A 276 4.88 12.38 -11.16
C ILE A 276 3.99 13.01 -10.08
N PRO A 277 3.32 14.14 -10.36
CA PRO A 277 2.32 14.74 -9.47
C PRO A 277 1.23 13.75 -9.07
N ILE A 278 0.73 13.89 -7.84
CA ILE A 278 -0.32 13.07 -7.28
C ILE A 278 -1.58 13.92 -7.07
N LEU A 279 -2.70 13.49 -7.62
CA LEU A 279 -4.01 14.12 -7.48
C LEU A 279 -5.01 13.10 -6.92
N LEU A 280 -5.53 13.35 -5.71
CA LEU A 280 -6.38 12.42 -4.98
C LEU A 280 -7.70 13.09 -4.58
N ARG A 281 -8.73 12.25 -4.32
CA ARG A 281 -9.93 12.73 -3.61
C ARG A 281 -9.54 13.21 -2.22
N ASP A 282 -10.18 14.28 -1.75
CA ASP A 282 -9.97 14.79 -0.39
C ASP A 282 -10.58 13.82 0.65
N LEU A 283 -9.76 12.88 1.11
CA LEU A 283 -10.12 11.93 2.16
C LEU A 283 -9.39 12.26 3.47
N ASP A 284 -10.08 12.09 4.60
CA ASP A 284 -9.49 12.32 5.92
C ASP A 284 -8.26 11.44 6.17
N LEU A 285 -8.24 10.22 5.63
CA LEU A 285 -7.06 9.36 5.65
C LEU A 285 -5.83 10.06 5.08
N TYR A 286 -5.97 10.68 3.91
CA TYR A 286 -4.83 11.30 3.22
C TYR A 286 -4.28 12.52 3.97
N LYS A 287 -5.13 13.24 4.71
CA LYS A 287 -4.70 14.33 5.61
C LYS A 287 -3.78 13.83 6.73
N VAL A 288 -3.91 12.56 7.10
CA VAL A 288 -3.07 11.96 8.15
C VAL A 288 -1.78 11.36 7.57
N ILE A 289 -1.89 10.65 6.43
CA ILE A 289 -0.75 9.89 5.89
C ILE A 289 0.00 10.59 4.77
N LEU A 290 -0.62 11.53 4.04
CA LEU A 290 -0.04 12.16 2.84
C LEU A 290 -0.06 13.70 2.88
N ASP A 291 -0.32 14.31 4.05
CA ASP A 291 -0.43 15.77 4.13
C ASP A 291 0.78 16.48 3.54
N GLY A 292 0.51 17.45 2.67
CA GLY A 292 1.54 18.21 1.98
C GLY A 292 2.16 17.51 0.74
N TYR A 293 1.88 16.24 0.48
CA TYR A 293 2.55 15.45 -0.58
C TYR A 293 1.72 15.29 -1.86
N TYR A 294 0.44 15.70 -1.86
CA TYR A 294 -0.47 15.53 -2.98
C TYR A 294 -1.30 16.80 -3.25
N LEU A 295 -2.05 16.78 -4.34
CA LEU A 295 -3.11 17.73 -4.65
C LEU A 295 -4.45 17.11 -4.30
N ALA A 296 -5.30 17.82 -3.56
CA ALA A 296 -6.63 17.35 -3.18
C ALA A 296 -7.70 17.90 -4.12
N ALA A 297 -8.77 17.11 -4.30
CA ALA A 297 -10.01 17.52 -4.97
C ALA A 297 -11.20 16.82 -4.33
N SER A 298 -12.25 17.56 -4.00
CA SER A 298 -13.45 17.05 -3.33
C SER A 298 -14.55 16.62 -4.30
N ASP A 299 -14.57 17.20 -5.51
CA ASP A 299 -15.56 16.94 -6.55
C ASP A 299 -14.95 16.95 -7.97
N ASP A 300 -15.76 16.59 -8.97
CA ASP A 300 -15.35 16.55 -10.38
C ASP A 300 -14.83 17.91 -10.88
N ARG A 301 -15.42 19.02 -10.43
CA ARG A 301 -15.03 20.36 -10.86
C ARG A 301 -13.63 20.70 -10.34
N GLU A 302 -13.34 20.34 -9.11
CA GLU A 302 -12.00 20.53 -8.53
C GLU A 302 -10.97 19.63 -9.21
N PHE A 303 -11.29 18.35 -9.47
CA PHE A 303 -10.41 17.47 -10.26
C PHE A 303 -10.08 18.08 -11.62
N LEU A 304 -11.10 18.55 -12.36
CA LEU A 304 -10.90 19.16 -13.67
C LEU A 304 -10.06 20.44 -13.59
N ASN A 305 -10.31 21.29 -12.61
CA ASN A 305 -9.51 22.49 -12.37
C ASN A 305 -8.03 22.16 -12.09
N GLN A 306 -7.78 21.17 -11.23
CA GLN A 306 -6.41 20.71 -10.95
C GLN A 306 -5.72 20.17 -12.21
N LEU A 307 -6.41 19.35 -13.02
CA LEU A 307 -5.87 18.82 -14.27
C LEU A 307 -5.56 19.92 -15.29
N ASP A 308 -6.46 20.89 -15.44
CA ASP A 308 -6.24 22.03 -16.35
C ASP A 308 -5.04 22.87 -15.94
N ARG A 309 -4.88 23.15 -14.64
CA ARG A 309 -3.74 23.87 -14.08
C ARG A 309 -2.44 23.10 -14.25
N LEU A 310 -2.43 21.80 -13.96
CA LEU A 310 -1.24 20.95 -14.14
C LEU A 310 -0.79 20.94 -15.61
N LYS A 311 -1.72 20.99 -16.56
CA LYS A 311 -1.41 21.04 -17.99
C LYS A 311 -0.94 22.42 -18.46
N ALA A 312 -1.52 23.50 -17.93
CA ALA A 312 -1.35 24.86 -18.46
C ALA A 312 -0.29 25.70 -17.74
N GLU A 313 -0.02 25.40 -16.46
CA GLU A 313 0.82 26.23 -15.56
C GLU A 313 2.11 25.46 -15.19
N PRO A 314 3.26 25.71 -15.85
CA PRO A 314 4.52 24.99 -15.56
C PRO A 314 4.99 25.11 -14.11
N ASP A 315 4.83 26.29 -13.49
CA ASP A 315 5.22 26.51 -12.09
C ASP A 315 4.34 25.70 -11.12
N TYR A 316 3.05 25.57 -11.42
CA TYR A 316 2.14 24.73 -10.63
C TYR A 316 2.50 23.26 -10.77
N TYR A 317 2.83 22.82 -11.97
CA TYR A 317 3.29 21.45 -12.21
C TYR A 317 4.57 21.15 -11.43
N ALA A 318 5.55 22.06 -11.46
CA ALA A 318 6.80 21.92 -10.71
C ALA A 318 6.58 21.86 -9.20
N GLN A 319 5.66 22.67 -8.65
CA GLN A 319 5.27 22.60 -7.24
C GLN A 319 4.62 21.26 -6.88
N ALA A 320 3.75 20.73 -7.75
CA ALA A 320 3.11 19.44 -7.53
C ALA A 320 4.12 18.28 -7.58
N MET A 321 5.11 18.34 -8.48
CA MET A 321 6.23 17.39 -8.50
C MET A 321 7.08 17.46 -7.22
N ALA A 322 7.35 18.66 -6.72
CA ALA A 322 8.10 18.85 -5.47
C ALA A 322 7.37 18.22 -4.27
N LYS A 323 6.03 18.38 -4.19
CA LYS A 323 5.21 17.70 -3.18
C LYS A 323 5.34 16.18 -3.26
N ALA A 324 5.19 15.60 -4.44
CA ALA A 324 5.33 14.15 -4.65
C ALA A 324 6.74 13.67 -4.29
N LYS A 325 7.77 14.45 -4.59
CA LYS A 325 9.16 14.15 -4.20
C LYS A 325 9.33 14.12 -2.68
N CYS A 326 8.80 15.10 -1.95
CA CYS A 326 8.84 15.10 -0.48
C CYS A 326 8.15 13.84 0.09
N GLY A 327 7.02 13.43 -0.49
CA GLY A 327 6.36 12.18 -0.13
C GLY A 327 7.22 10.95 -0.41
N ASN A 328 7.87 10.89 -1.57
CA ASN A 328 8.80 9.81 -1.90
C ASN A 328 10.02 9.76 -0.95
N ASP A 329 10.55 10.92 -0.52
CA ASP A 329 11.65 10.97 0.43
C ASP A 329 11.20 10.46 1.83
N PHE A 330 9.98 10.78 2.27
CA PHE A 330 9.40 10.31 3.54
C PHE A 330 9.08 8.80 3.53
N TYR A 331 8.44 8.32 2.47
CA TYR A 331 8.12 6.90 2.28
C TYR A 331 9.25 6.10 1.61
N GLY A 332 10.42 6.71 1.49
CA GLY A 332 11.58 6.11 0.87
C GLY A 332 12.17 4.95 1.68
N GLN A 333 12.82 4.04 0.98
CA GLN A 333 13.37 2.81 1.52
C GLN A 333 14.26 3.02 2.75
N GLU A 334 15.14 4.05 2.74
CA GLU A 334 16.06 4.30 3.86
C GLU A 334 15.34 4.76 5.14
N HIS A 335 14.31 5.62 4.99
CA HIS A 335 13.53 6.07 6.14
C HIS A 335 12.75 4.91 6.75
N VAL A 336 12.03 4.15 5.94
CA VAL A 336 11.25 3.00 6.41
C VAL A 336 12.15 1.90 6.99
N LEU A 337 13.32 1.66 6.37
CA LEU A 337 14.34 0.75 6.91
C LEU A 337 14.79 1.18 8.31
N SER A 338 14.98 2.49 8.54
CA SER A 338 15.37 2.99 9.86
C SER A 338 14.29 2.75 10.93
N MET A 339 13.00 2.78 10.53
CA MET A 339 11.87 2.47 11.42
C MET A 339 11.85 0.97 11.77
N TRP A 340 12.03 0.09 10.79
CA TRP A 340 12.11 -1.35 11.01
C TRP A 340 13.32 -1.72 11.87
N ARG A 341 14.49 -1.11 11.65
CA ARG A 341 15.69 -1.31 12.50
C ARG A 341 15.40 -1.02 13.97
N ARG A 342 14.80 0.13 14.26
CA ARG A 342 14.43 0.52 15.63
C ARG A 342 13.42 -0.45 16.23
N PHE A 343 12.40 -0.81 15.47
CA PHE A 343 11.36 -1.72 15.93
C PHE A 343 11.92 -3.10 16.28
N TYR A 344 12.64 -3.75 15.37
CA TYR A 344 13.19 -5.07 15.66
C TYR A 344 14.28 -5.02 16.75
N HIS A 345 15.06 -3.96 16.85
CA HIS A 345 16.00 -3.78 17.94
C HIS A 345 15.28 -3.79 19.30
N GLN A 346 14.18 -3.04 19.45
CA GLN A 346 13.36 -3.04 20.67
C GLN A 346 12.80 -4.43 21.00
N MET A 347 12.33 -5.16 19.98
CA MET A 347 11.83 -6.53 20.17
C MET A 347 12.92 -7.49 20.65
N LEU A 348 14.14 -7.35 20.15
CA LEU A 348 15.28 -8.16 20.60
C LEU A 348 15.70 -7.86 22.04
N GLU A 349 15.72 -6.59 22.42
CA GLU A 349 15.96 -6.21 23.82
C GLU A 349 14.88 -6.77 24.76
N GLU A 350 13.62 -6.77 24.34
CA GLU A 350 12.54 -7.41 25.10
C GLU A 350 12.73 -8.92 25.17
N SER A 351 13.12 -9.58 24.08
CA SER A 351 13.38 -11.02 24.04
C SER A 351 14.51 -11.40 25.02
N ILE A 352 15.57 -10.60 25.09
CA ILE A 352 16.67 -10.83 26.02
C ILE A 352 16.17 -10.74 27.48
N ARG A 353 15.42 -9.68 27.81
CA ARG A 353 14.89 -9.51 29.18
C ARG A 353 13.98 -10.67 29.59
N ARG A 354 13.11 -11.18 28.68
CA ARG A 354 12.27 -12.35 28.98
C ARG A 354 13.04 -13.66 29.19
N GLN A 355 14.24 -13.77 28.64
CA GLN A 355 15.09 -14.97 28.84
C GLN A 355 15.89 -14.90 30.15
N GLU A 356 16.08 -13.72 30.72
CA GLU A 356 16.76 -13.48 31.96
C GLU A 356 15.84 -13.57 33.19
N GLU A 357 14.52 -13.46 33.01
CA GLU A 357 13.49 -13.64 34.04
C GLU A 357 13.07 -15.13 34.18
#